data_ee0d92247623c79b3a6a0f9bdf0e160d
#
_entry.id   ee0d92247623c79b3a6a0f9bdf0e160d
#
_cell.length_a   1.000
_cell.length_b   1.000
_cell.length_c   1.000
_cell.angle_alpha   90.00
_cell.angle_beta   90.00
_cell.angle_gamma   90.00
#
_symmetry.space_group_name_H-M   'P 1'
#
loop_
_entity.id
_entity.type
_entity.pdbx_description
1 polymer ?
#
loop_
_entity_poly.entity_id
_entity_poly.type
_entity_poly.pdbx_seq_one_letter_code
_entity_poly.pdbx_strand_id
1 'polypeptide(L)'
;MYSEKEARDLVIEAGHRLLETQLIARTWGNISARVSDTEFIITPSGRAYDTLKPEELVKVNIETLKYEGNIKPSSEKGIHAHAYLLRKDVDFVIHTHQYYASAVGAEGKDLEFAPCAGYGLPGTGKLKEAVSKCIAEHPDDKAFLMARHGALCLGASYEDAFDVAETLERRCNELFHSKVKLQVADPKFDTSSVTGYPFVRFDSDPMTRTYSYLGKTLPAYIDDFAQIVGPDAKCRTAKSYIQGLKHRNAVLLNGLGALLVSDVEDDLDAISLIVSKNAAAALYCDNATPLSKADALLQRVIYLKKYSKQKDKK
;
A
#
# COMPACT_ATOMS: atom_id res chain seq x y z
N MET A 1 -7.36 23.64 -11.59
CA MET A 1 -7.17 22.79 -12.80
C MET A 1 -5.87 23.17 -13.49
N TYR A 2 -5.18 22.19 -14.07
CA TYR A 2 -3.87 22.31 -14.71
C TYR A 2 -4.02 22.22 -16.24
N SER A 3 -3.09 22.81 -17.00
CA SER A 3 -2.91 22.44 -18.40
C SER A 3 -2.49 20.96 -18.49
N GLU A 4 -2.75 20.29 -19.62
CA GLU A 4 -2.36 18.88 -19.77
C GLU A 4 -0.86 18.65 -19.59
N LYS A 5 -0.03 19.57 -20.11
CA LYS A 5 1.42 19.49 -19.93
C LYS A 5 1.82 19.59 -18.46
N GLU A 6 1.33 20.60 -17.77
CA GLU A 6 1.60 20.82 -16.35
C GLU A 6 1.12 19.64 -15.48
N ALA A 7 -0.09 19.09 -15.75
CA ALA A 7 -0.61 17.91 -15.06
C ALA A 7 0.33 16.70 -15.22
N ARG A 8 0.87 16.49 -16.44
CA ARG A 8 1.81 15.39 -16.67
C ARG A 8 3.12 15.59 -15.93
N ASP A 9 3.68 16.80 -15.97
CA ASP A 9 4.94 17.12 -15.29
C ASP A 9 4.78 16.94 -13.77
N LEU A 10 3.70 17.47 -13.16
CA LEU A 10 3.42 17.35 -11.73
C LEU A 10 3.14 15.90 -11.28
N VAL A 11 2.46 15.09 -12.08
CA VAL A 11 2.21 13.67 -11.75
C VAL A 11 3.52 12.86 -11.74
N ILE A 12 4.46 13.17 -12.64
CA ILE A 12 5.82 12.56 -12.62
C ILE A 12 6.59 13.00 -11.37
N GLU A 13 6.62 14.30 -11.10
CA GLU A 13 7.27 14.85 -9.90
C GLU A 13 6.69 14.24 -8.62
N ALA A 14 5.36 14.15 -8.55
CA ALA A 14 4.66 13.50 -7.44
C ALA A 14 5.08 12.04 -7.25
N GLY A 15 5.26 11.30 -8.35
CA GLY A 15 5.74 9.92 -8.30
C GLY A 15 7.12 9.79 -7.64
N HIS A 16 8.05 10.67 -8.01
CA HIS A 16 9.38 10.72 -7.39
C HIS A 16 9.31 11.11 -5.91
N ARG A 17 8.56 12.18 -5.56
CA ARG A 17 8.39 12.62 -4.17
C ARG A 17 7.78 11.53 -3.29
N LEU A 18 6.81 10.76 -3.78
CA LEU A 18 6.21 9.64 -3.03
C LEU A 18 7.22 8.52 -2.74
N LEU A 19 8.16 8.25 -3.66
CA LEU A 19 9.24 7.30 -3.43
C LEU A 19 10.24 7.84 -2.39
N GLU A 20 10.67 9.09 -2.53
CA GLU A 20 11.62 9.75 -1.63
C GLU A 20 11.08 9.86 -0.20
N THR A 21 9.80 10.20 -0.03
CA THR A 21 9.12 10.30 1.27
C THR A 21 8.64 8.97 1.81
N GLN A 22 8.82 7.87 1.07
CA GLN A 22 8.39 6.53 1.44
C GLN A 22 6.88 6.40 1.72
N LEU A 23 6.06 7.28 1.13
CA LEU A 23 4.60 7.21 1.22
C LEU A 23 4.00 6.11 0.35
N ILE A 24 4.80 5.55 -0.55
CA ILE A 24 4.49 4.35 -1.33
C ILE A 24 5.68 3.40 -1.35
N ALA A 25 5.40 2.14 -1.70
CA ALA A 25 6.42 1.14 -1.99
C ALA A 25 6.22 0.60 -3.41
N ARG A 26 7.29 0.53 -4.21
CA ARG A 26 7.26 0.03 -5.59
C ARG A 26 6.26 0.82 -6.48
N THR A 27 5.30 0.08 -7.06
CA THR A 27 4.26 0.60 -7.97
C THR A 27 2.88 0.67 -7.30
N TRP A 28 2.82 0.52 -5.98
CA TRP A 28 1.56 0.65 -5.24
C TRP A 28 1.21 2.13 -5.04
N GLY A 29 -0.09 2.39 -5.08
CA GLY A 29 -0.59 3.74 -5.13
C GLY A 29 -0.77 4.26 -6.55
N ASN A 30 -1.35 5.41 -6.69
CA ASN A 30 -1.58 6.08 -7.97
C ASN A 30 -1.89 7.57 -7.74
N ILE A 31 -1.61 8.36 -8.78
CA ILE A 31 -1.62 9.83 -8.70
C ILE A 31 -2.38 10.35 -9.90
N SER A 32 -3.18 11.40 -9.70
CA SER A 32 -3.83 12.10 -10.79
C SER A 32 -3.93 13.60 -10.58
N ALA A 33 -4.05 14.31 -11.70
CA ALA A 33 -4.27 15.75 -11.75
C ALA A 33 -5.43 16.08 -12.72
N ARG A 34 -6.35 16.95 -12.30
CA ARG A 34 -7.48 17.40 -13.10
C ARG A 34 -7.01 18.39 -14.15
N VAL A 35 -7.44 18.18 -15.40
CA VAL A 35 -7.11 19.08 -16.52
C VAL A 35 -8.33 19.85 -17.04
N SER A 36 -9.53 19.35 -16.81
CA SER A 36 -10.78 20.03 -17.12
C SER A 36 -11.93 19.55 -16.23
N ASP A 37 -13.11 20.07 -16.41
CA ASP A 37 -14.32 19.58 -15.73
C ASP A 37 -14.65 18.12 -16.06
N THR A 38 -14.14 17.61 -17.18
CA THR A 38 -14.47 16.29 -17.72
C THR A 38 -13.27 15.34 -17.83
N GLU A 39 -12.04 15.79 -17.58
CA GLU A 39 -10.83 14.98 -17.81
C GLU A 39 -9.77 15.16 -16.73
N PHE A 40 -9.02 14.10 -16.50
CA PHE A 40 -7.84 14.09 -15.64
C PHE A 40 -6.72 13.21 -16.22
N ILE A 41 -5.48 13.51 -15.86
CA ILE A 41 -4.30 12.70 -16.14
C ILE A 41 -4.06 11.78 -14.95
N ILE A 42 -3.75 10.50 -15.20
CA ILE A 42 -3.46 9.51 -14.14
C ILE A 42 -2.28 8.61 -14.51
N THR A 43 -1.60 8.12 -13.49
CA THR A 43 -0.53 7.13 -13.62
C THR A 43 -1.03 5.83 -14.25
N PRO A 44 -0.21 5.16 -15.08
CA PRO A 44 -0.54 3.88 -15.70
C PRO A 44 -0.47 2.73 -14.69
N SER A 45 -1.13 1.63 -15.01
CA SER A 45 -1.12 0.43 -14.17
C SER A 45 0.24 -0.29 -14.22
N GLY A 46 0.86 -0.50 -13.05
CA GLY A 46 2.00 -1.41 -12.88
C GLY A 46 3.31 -0.93 -13.49
N ARG A 47 3.50 0.38 -13.69
CA ARG A 47 4.77 0.98 -14.09
C ARG A 47 5.51 1.59 -12.90
N ALA A 48 6.83 1.47 -12.91
CA ALA A 48 7.69 2.01 -11.87
C ALA A 48 7.79 3.53 -11.98
N TYR A 49 7.69 4.24 -10.87
CA TYR A 49 7.67 5.71 -10.83
C TYR A 49 9.01 6.35 -11.19
N ASP A 50 10.12 5.69 -10.88
CA ASP A 50 11.48 6.15 -11.15
C ASP A 50 11.85 6.22 -12.65
N THR A 51 11.11 5.47 -13.47
CA THR A 51 11.34 5.39 -14.92
C THR A 51 10.16 5.86 -15.75
N LEU A 52 9.08 6.29 -15.09
CA LEU A 52 7.85 6.72 -15.74
C LEU A 52 8.05 8.05 -16.48
N LYS A 53 7.54 8.12 -17.70
CA LYS A 53 7.65 9.31 -18.56
C LYS A 53 6.29 10.01 -18.70
N PRO A 54 6.27 11.34 -18.94
CA PRO A 54 5.03 12.11 -19.10
C PRO A 54 4.09 11.57 -20.19
N GLU A 55 4.63 11.08 -21.31
CA GLU A 55 3.86 10.51 -22.43
C GLU A 55 3.21 9.16 -22.09
N GLU A 56 3.63 8.51 -21.01
CA GLU A 56 3.06 7.24 -20.54
C GLU A 56 1.87 7.43 -19.61
N LEU A 57 1.65 8.65 -19.12
CA LEU A 57 0.48 9.00 -18.32
C LEU A 57 -0.77 9.00 -19.19
N VAL A 58 -1.89 8.60 -18.60
CA VAL A 58 -3.13 8.37 -19.35
C VAL A 58 -4.15 9.46 -19.03
N LYS A 59 -4.70 10.07 -20.08
CA LYS A 59 -5.86 10.98 -19.97
C LYS A 59 -7.13 10.17 -19.91
N VAL A 60 -7.97 10.42 -18.90
CA VAL A 60 -9.18 9.66 -18.62
C VAL A 60 -10.37 10.64 -18.49
N ASN A 61 -11.49 10.28 -19.08
CA ASN A 61 -12.73 11.02 -18.89
C ASN A 61 -13.35 10.69 -17.53
N ILE A 62 -13.74 11.72 -16.77
CA ILE A 62 -14.21 11.60 -15.38
C ILE A 62 -15.52 10.80 -15.29
N GLU A 63 -16.47 11.04 -16.19
CA GLU A 63 -17.81 10.41 -16.13
C GLU A 63 -17.79 8.99 -16.70
N THR A 64 -17.19 8.83 -17.89
CA THR A 64 -17.28 7.58 -18.66
C THR A 64 -16.14 6.60 -18.38
N LEU A 65 -15.07 7.06 -17.73
CA LEU A 65 -13.80 6.34 -17.50
C LEU A 65 -13.11 5.89 -18.80
N LYS A 66 -13.53 6.42 -19.94
CA LYS A 66 -12.90 6.15 -21.24
C LYS A 66 -11.55 6.84 -21.34
N TYR A 67 -10.66 6.23 -22.07
CA TYR A 67 -9.32 6.73 -22.36
C TYR A 67 -8.89 6.25 -23.74
N GLU A 68 -7.91 6.92 -24.33
CA GLU A 68 -7.38 6.60 -25.65
C GLU A 68 -5.97 5.95 -25.54
N GLY A 69 -5.56 5.26 -26.59
CA GLY A 69 -4.26 4.64 -26.68
C GLY A 69 -4.19 3.23 -26.08
N ASN A 70 -2.96 2.68 -26.07
CA ASN A 70 -2.70 1.30 -25.67
C ASN A 70 -2.23 1.15 -24.21
N ILE A 71 -1.90 2.26 -23.54
CA ILE A 71 -1.43 2.28 -22.15
C ILE A 71 -2.65 2.25 -21.24
N LYS A 72 -2.71 1.24 -20.37
CA LYS A 72 -3.81 1.09 -19.42
C LYS A 72 -3.61 2.02 -18.22
N PRO A 73 -4.57 2.87 -17.87
CA PRO A 73 -4.53 3.65 -16.64
C PRO A 73 -4.59 2.74 -15.41
N SER A 74 -4.30 3.30 -14.24
CA SER A 74 -4.52 2.63 -12.96
C SER A 74 -5.88 1.93 -12.91
N SER A 75 -5.91 0.74 -12.32
CA SER A 75 -7.17 0.01 -12.08
C SER A 75 -8.12 0.76 -11.15
N GLU A 76 -7.61 1.71 -10.39
CA GLU A 76 -8.33 2.53 -9.42
C GLU A 76 -8.71 3.92 -9.93
N LYS A 77 -8.55 4.18 -11.24
CA LYS A 77 -8.99 5.43 -11.88
C LYS A 77 -10.42 5.85 -11.53
N GLY A 78 -11.30 4.87 -11.26
CA GLY A 78 -12.69 5.14 -10.86
C GLY A 78 -12.81 5.81 -9.49
N ILE A 79 -11.87 5.57 -8.55
CA ILE A 79 -11.80 6.25 -7.26
C ILE A 79 -11.47 7.72 -7.48
N HIS A 80 -10.43 8.01 -8.28
CA HIS A 80 -10.04 9.38 -8.62
C HIS A 80 -11.15 10.14 -9.36
N ALA A 81 -11.77 9.49 -10.34
CA ALA A 81 -12.90 10.08 -11.08
C ALA A 81 -14.05 10.48 -10.14
N HIS A 82 -14.43 9.61 -9.20
CA HIS A 82 -15.47 9.91 -8.22
C HIS A 82 -15.05 11.01 -7.23
N ALA A 83 -13.78 11.06 -6.81
CA ALA A 83 -13.28 12.18 -6.03
C ALA A 83 -13.48 13.52 -6.78
N TYR A 84 -13.14 13.59 -8.07
CA TYR A 84 -13.37 14.78 -8.90
C TYR A 84 -14.84 15.10 -9.18
N LEU A 85 -15.70 14.09 -9.25
CA LEU A 85 -17.15 14.31 -9.40
C LEU A 85 -17.78 14.92 -8.15
N LEU A 86 -17.40 14.39 -6.99
CA LEU A 86 -17.95 14.79 -5.69
C LEU A 86 -17.33 16.09 -5.15
N ARG A 87 -16.07 16.37 -5.51
CA ARG A 87 -15.27 17.47 -4.97
C ARG A 87 -14.75 18.37 -6.10
N LYS A 88 -15.50 19.43 -6.38
CA LYS A 88 -15.13 20.41 -7.44
C LYS A 88 -13.94 21.30 -7.05
N ASP A 89 -13.64 21.38 -5.77
CA ASP A 89 -12.50 22.07 -5.18
C ASP A 89 -11.18 21.28 -5.23
N VAL A 90 -11.22 20.01 -5.68
CA VAL A 90 -10.07 19.12 -5.76
C VAL A 90 -9.52 19.08 -7.18
N ASP A 91 -8.23 19.37 -7.33
CA ASP A 91 -7.51 19.33 -8.61
C ASP A 91 -6.36 18.30 -8.62
N PHE A 92 -5.95 17.78 -7.44
CA PHE A 92 -4.91 16.78 -7.33
C PHE A 92 -5.32 15.66 -6.36
N VAL A 93 -5.10 14.40 -6.74
CA VAL A 93 -5.47 13.24 -5.93
C VAL A 93 -4.30 12.27 -5.84
N ILE A 94 -3.93 11.89 -4.62
CA ILE A 94 -2.88 10.92 -4.33
C ILE A 94 -3.48 9.75 -3.56
N HIS A 95 -3.41 8.55 -4.13
CA HIS A 95 -3.63 7.32 -3.40
C HIS A 95 -2.29 6.76 -2.97
N THR A 96 -2.14 6.52 -1.67
CA THR A 96 -0.90 6.08 -1.03
C THR A 96 -1.07 4.73 -0.33
N HIS A 97 0.08 4.07 -0.10
CA HIS A 97 0.18 2.91 0.77
C HIS A 97 1.10 3.21 1.96
N GLN A 98 0.86 4.33 2.61
CA GLN A 98 1.62 4.85 3.74
C GLN A 98 1.75 3.84 4.86
N TYR A 99 2.86 3.89 5.60
CA TYR A 99 3.17 2.88 6.61
C TYR A 99 2.18 2.90 7.78
N TYR A 100 2.11 4.04 8.48
CA TYR A 100 1.27 4.15 9.68
C TYR A 100 -0.22 4.32 9.34
N ALA A 101 -0.54 5.07 8.30
CA ALA A 101 -1.93 5.20 7.86
C ALA A 101 -2.54 3.84 7.45
N SER A 102 -1.79 3.00 6.73
CA SER A 102 -2.24 1.63 6.41
C SER A 102 -2.36 0.75 7.65
N ALA A 103 -1.39 0.86 8.58
CA ALA A 103 -1.40 0.06 9.81
C ALA A 103 -2.59 0.40 10.71
N VAL A 104 -2.85 1.68 10.94
CA VAL A 104 -3.97 2.19 11.74
C VAL A 104 -5.30 1.96 11.03
N GLY A 105 -5.35 2.24 9.72
CA GLY A 105 -6.54 2.03 8.87
C GLY A 105 -6.97 0.56 8.74
N ALA A 106 -6.08 -0.40 9.07
CA ALA A 106 -6.43 -1.81 9.07
C ALA A 106 -7.55 -2.16 10.07
N GLU A 107 -7.76 -1.34 11.10
CA GLU A 107 -8.89 -1.48 12.03
C GLU A 107 -10.24 -1.20 11.36
N GLY A 108 -10.27 -0.40 10.29
CA GLY A 108 -11.49 -0.07 9.55
C GLY A 108 -12.43 0.87 10.30
N LYS A 109 -11.89 1.74 11.15
CA LYS A 109 -12.62 2.72 11.95
C LYS A 109 -12.23 4.13 11.56
N ASP A 110 -13.20 5.04 11.68
CA ASP A 110 -12.94 6.47 11.55
C ASP A 110 -11.98 6.95 12.66
N LEU A 111 -11.11 7.84 12.27
CA LEU A 111 -10.30 8.63 13.20
C LEU A 111 -10.91 10.04 13.28
N GLU A 112 -10.66 10.75 14.39
CA GLU A 112 -11.06 12.16 14.54
C GLU A 112 -10.62 13.06 13.38
N PHE A 113 -9.54 12.70 12.71
CA PHE A 113 -8.89 13.49 11.66
C PHE A 113 -8.90 12.86 10.27
N ALA A 114 -9.46 11.68 10.12
CA ALA A 114 -9.60 11.01 8.82
C ALA A 114 -10.68 9.92 8.90
N PRO A 115 -11.77 10.04 8.15
CA PRO A 115 -12.74 8.98 8.01
C PRO A 115 -12.14 7.76 7.30
N CYS A 116 -12.73 6.59 7.54
CA CYS A 116 -12.23 5.33 6.99
C CYS A 116 -13.28 4.68 6.06
N ALA A 117 -12.99 4.64 4.79
CA ALA A 117 -13.79 3.91 3.82
C ALA A 117 -13.77 2.40 4.10
N GLY A 118 -14.94 1.78 3.99
CA GLY A 118 -15.10 0.33 4.21
C GLY A 118 -14.27 -0.51 3.23
N TYR A 119 -13.96 -1.74 3.63
CA TYR A 119 -13.13 -2.65 2.86
C TYR A 119 -13.77 -3.09 1.53
N GLY A 120 -12.98 -3.03 0.47
CA GLY A 120 -13.24 -3.65 -0.82
C GLY A 120 -11.94 -4.18 -1.42
N LEU A 121 -11.99 -5.27 -2.18
CA LEU A 121 -10.80 -5.80 -2.86
C LEU A 121 -10.21 -4.75 -3.83
N PRO A 122 -8.87 -4.60 -3.89
CA PRO A 122 -8.20 -3.65 -4.77
C PRO A 122 -8.65 -3.75 -6.22
N GLY A 123 -8.89 -2.59 -6.85
CA GLY A 123 -9.31 -2.50 -8.25
C GLY A 123 -10.74 -2.95 -8.55
N THR A 124 -11.58 -3.18 -7.53
CA THR A 124 -12.99 -3.60 -7.71
C THR A 124 -13.98 -2.44 -7.58
N GLY A 125 -15.18 -2.64 -8.14
CA GLY A 125 -16.31 -1.70 -7.96
C GLY A 125 -16.68 -1.48 -6.49
N LYS A 126 -16.58 -2.53 -5.66
CA LYS A 126 -16.87 -2.47 -4.22
C LYS A 126 -15.95 -1.49 -3.49
N LEU A 127 -14.64 -1.52 -3.77
CA LEU A 127 -13.70 -0.54 -3.19
C LEU A 127 -14.05 0.88 -3.63
N LYS A 128 -14.28 1.09 -4.95
CA LYS A 128 -14.69 2.38 -5.48
C LYS A 128 -15.95 2.91 -4.80
N GLU A 129 -16.99 2.09 -4.65
CA GLU A 129 -18.26 2.46 -4.00
C GLU A 129 -18.04 2.83 -2.53
N ALA A 130 -17.24 2.06 -1.79
CA ALA A 130 -16.95 2.34 -0.39
C ALA A 130 -16.23 3.69 -0.22
N VAL A 131 -15.22 3.96 -1.04
CA VAL A 131 -14.48 5.24 -1.01
C VAL A 131 -15.37 6.40 -1.44
N SER A 132 -16.16 6.24 -2.52
CA SER A 132 -17.08 7.27 -3.00
C SER A 132 -18.13 7.64 -1.95
N LYS A 133 -18.67 6.64 -1.26
CA LYS A 133 -19.61 6.85 -0.16
C LYS A 133 -18.97 7.63 0.98
N CYS A 134 -17.75 7.23 1.39
CA CYS A 134 -17.02 7.90 2.45
C CYS A 134 -16.74 9.38 2.11
N ILE A 135 -16.32 9.69 0.88
CA ILE A 135 -16.12 11.08 0.42
C ILE A 135 -17.44 11.88 0.47
N ALA A 136 -18.55 11.26 0.05
CA ALA A 136 -19.85 11.94 0.04
C ALA A 136 -20.40 12.21 1.45
N GLU A 137 -20.13 11.32 2.40
CA GLU A 137 -20.52 11.46 3.82
C GLU A 137 -19.63 12.45 4.59
N HIS A 138 -18.43 12.72 4.06
CA HIS A 138 -17.43 13.61 4.66
C HIS A 138 -16.91 14.65 3.66
N PRO A 139 -17.77 15.58 3.22
CA PRO A 139 -17.49 16.49 2.09
C PRO A 139 -16.38 17.52 2.40
N ASP A 140 -16.08 17.79 3.66
CA ASP A 140 -15.05 18.75 4.07
C ASP A 140 -13.68 18.11 4.31
N ASP A 141 -13.63 16.78 4.43
CA ASP A 141 -12.37 16.08 4.67
C ASP A 141 -11.54 15.95 3.38
N LYS A 142 -10.22 15.95 3.55
CA LYS A 142 -9.24 15.78 2.46
C LYS A 142 -8.46 14.48 2.56
N ALA A 143 -8.38 13.87 3.74
CA ALA A 143 -7.70 12.61 4.00
C ALA A 143 -8.70 11.51 4.30
N PHE A 144 -8.63 10.41 3.58
CA PHE A 144 -9.50 9.25 3.74
C PHE A 144 -8.66 7.99 3.91
N LEU A 145 -8.82 7.30 5.04
CA LEU A 145 -8.28 5.96 5.19
C LEU A 145 -9.11 4.99 4.33
N MET A 146 -8.44 4.02 3.75
CA MET A 146 -9.07 2.91 3.03
C MET A 146 -8.79 1.64 3.82
N ALA A 147 -9.81 1.08 4.46
CA ALA A 147 -9.66 -0.06 5.37
C ALA A 147 -8.80 -1.16 4.76
N ARG A 148 -7.67 -1.52 5.43
CA ARG A 148 -6.74 -2.60 5.04
C ARG A 148 -6.01 -2.41 3.72
N HIS A 149 -6.05 -1.20 3.15
CA HIS A 149 -5.52 -0.93 1.83
C HIS A 149 -4.47 0.19 1.83
N GLY A 150 -4.88 1.39 2.20
CA GLY A 150 -4.02 2.56 2.18
C GLY A 150 -4.78 3.82 2.55
N ALA A 151 -4.48 4.92 1.84
CA ALA A 151 -5.18 6.19 2.02
C ALA A 151 -5.39 6.91 0.69
N LEU A 152 -6.42 7.75 0.63
CA LEU A 152 -6.69 8.69 -0.45
C LEU A 152 -6.57 10.11 0.09
N CYS A 153 -5.71 10.92 -0.54
CA CYS A 153 -5.45 12.30 -0.16
C CYS A 153 -5.87 13.23 -1.29
N LEU A 154 -6.73 14.19 -0.98
CA LEU A 154 -7.33 15.14 -1.91
C LEU A 154 -6.74 16.52 -1.69
N GLY A 155 -6.36 17.22 -2.75
CA GLY A 155 -5.85 18.57 -2.68
C GLY A 155 -6.43 19.50 -3.76
N ALA A 156 -6.56 20.77 -3.44
CA ALA A 156 -6.84 21.82 -4.42
C ALA A 156 -5.63 22.08 -5.33
N SER A 157 -4.44 21.61 -4.91
CA SER A 157 -3.19 21.67 -5.65
C SER A 157 -2.30 20.48 -5.33
N TYR A 158 -1.22 20.33 -6.11
CA TYR A 158 -0.15 19.37 -5.86
C TYR A 158 0.38 19.46 -4.43
N GLU A 159 0.75 20.67 -3.97
CA GLU A 159 1.30 20.88 -2.63
C GLU A 159 0.26 20.57 -1.55
N ASP A 160 -1.00 21.01 -1.72
CA ASP A 160 -2.07 20.73 -0.77
C ASP A 160 -2.31 19.22 -0.61
N ALA A 161 -2.28 18.44 -1.70
CA ALA A 161 -2.43 16.99 -1.64
C ALA A 161 -1.26 16.29 -0.90
N PHE A 162 -0.03 16.78 -1.06
CA PHE A 162 1.13 16.28 -0.32
C PHE A 162 1.09 16.66 1.16
N ASP A 163 0.73 17.90 1.49
CA ASP A 163 0.55 18.34 2.88
C ASP A 163 -0.48 17.48 3.61
N VAL A 164 -1.57 17.11 2.92
CA VAL A 164 -2.58 16.19 3.44
C VAL A 164 -1.98 14.80 3.67
N ALA A 165 -1.25 14.25 2.70
CA ALA A 165 -0.67 12.91 2.80
C ALA A 165 0.38 12.82 3.93
N GLU A 166 1.29 13.78 4.01
CA GLU A 166 2.36 13.83 5.01
C GLU A 166 1.78 14.07 6.42
N THR A 167 0.77 14.94 6.53
CA THR A 167 0.07 15.19 7.82
C THR A 167 -0.67 13.94 8.28
N LEU A 168 -1.35 13.22 7.38
CA LEU A 168 -2.03 11.97 7.71
C LEU A 168 -1.05 10.95 8.28
N GLU A 169 0.09 10.73 7.59
CA GLU A 169 1.09 9.75 8.03
C GLU A 169 1.68 10.12 9.39
N ARG A 170 2.02 11.39 9.60
CA ARG A 170 2.54 11.87 10.89
C ARG A 170 1.53 11.67 12.01
N ARG A 171 0.26 12.02 11.82
CA ARG A 171 -0.79 11.83 12.85
C ARG A 171 -1.05 10.35 13.14
N CYS A 172 -1.03 9.50 12.12
CA CYS A 172 -1.15 8.05 12.30
C CYS A 172 0.06 7.46 13.04
N ASN A 173 1.28 7.96 12.77
CA ASN A 173 2.49 7.59 13.50
C ASN A 173 2.37 7.95 15.00
N GLU A 174 2.01 9.19 15.32
CA GLU A 174 1.80 9.65 16.69
C GLU A 174 0.74 8.78 17.42
N LEU A 175 -0.38 8.53 16.76
CA LEU A 175 -1.46 7.68 17.30
C LEU A 175 -0.98 6.23 17.51
N PHE A 176 -0.23 5.66 16.57
CA PHE A 176 0.34 4.32 16.68
C PHE A 176 1.23 4.20 17.92
N HIS A 177 2.21 5.10 18.06
CA HIS A 177 3.17 5.06 19.17
C HIS A 177 2.57 5.44 20.53
N SER A 178 1.40 6.06 20.57
CA SER A 178 0.64 6.26 21.81
C SER A 178 0.12 4.93 22.39
N LYS A 179 -0.11 3.92 21.56
CA LYS A 179 -0.69 2.62 21.94
C LYS A 179 0.33 1.48 21.95
N VAL A 180 1.26 1.45 20.99
CA VAL A 180 2.17 0.32 20.76
C VAL A 180 3.55 0.61 21.33
N LYS A 181 4.02 -0.28 22.21
CA LYS A 181 5.40 -0.25 22.75
C LYS A 181 6.22 -1.32 22.05
N LEU A 182 7.37 -0.90 21.50
CA LEU A 182 8.26 -1.79 20.76
C LEU A 182 9.28 -2.44 21.68
N GLN A 183 9.65 -3.68 21.35
CA GLN A 183 10.74 -4.39 22.00
C GLN A 183 12.09 -3.82 21.60
N VAL A 184 12.93 -3.54 22.58
CA VAL A 184 14.30 -3.08 22.37
C VAL A 184 15.24 -4.28 22.45
N ALA A 185 15.62 -4.83 21.33
CA ALA A 185 16.59 -5.91 21.20
C ALA A 185 17.22 -5.82 19.80
N ASP A 186 18.39 -6.38 19.59
CA ASP A 186 19.02 -6.51 18.29
C ASP A 186 19.49 -7.95 18.09
N PRO A 187 18.55 -8.89 17.91
CA PRO A 187 18.88 -10.29 17.71
C PRO A 187 19.59 -10.50 16.36
N LYS A 188 20.41 -11.53 16.30
CA LYS A 188 21.06 -11.97 15.05
C LYS A 188 20.62 -13.38 14.71
N PHE A 189 20.55 -13.67 13.42
CA PHE A 189 20.29 -14.98 12.88
C PHE A 189 21.25 -15.23 11.72
N ASP A 190 21.93 -16.37 11.75
CA ASP A 190 22.83 -16.78 10.66
C ASP A 190 22.02 -17.38 9.50
N THR A 191 22.03 -16.71 8.36
CA THR A 191 21.32 -17.12 7.15
C THR A 191 22.14 -18.06 6.25
N SER A 192 23.40 -18.33 6.56
CA SER A 192 24.30 -19.14 5.72
C SER A 192 23.83 -20.57 5.50
N SER A 193 23.04 -21.10 6.43
CA SER A 193 22.44 -22.45 6.34
C SER A 193 21.11 -22.50 5.59
N VAL A 194 20.56 -21.36 5.16
CA VAL A 194 19.28 -21.30 4.45
C VAL A 194 19.52 -21.59 2.98
N THR A 195 19.01 -22.71 2.50
CA THR A 195 19.19 -23.18 1.13
C THR A 195 17.85 -23.24 0.37
N GLY A 196 17.91 -23.29 -0.96
CA GLY A 196 16.72 -23.43 -1.81
C GLY A 196 16.07 -22.11 -2.22
N TYR A 197 16.71 -20.99 -1.90
CA TYR A 197 16.28 -19.65 -2.30
C TYR A 197 17.48 -18.84 -2.81
N PRO A 198 17.37 -18.13 -3.95
CA PRO A 198 18.46 -17.30 -4.49
C PRO A 198 18.86 -16.17 -3.54
N PHE A 199 17.90 -15.51 -2.91
CA PHE A 199 18.12 -14.39 -2.02
C PHE A 199 17.41 -14.61 -0.69
N VAL A 200 18.16 -14.39 0.41
CA VAL A 200 17.74 -14.61 1.78
C VAL A 200 18.18 -13.43 2.63
N ARG A 201 17.27 -12.92 3.48
CA ARG A 201 17.58 -11.87 4.45
C ARG A 201 16.96 -12.20 5.80
N PHE A 202 17.73 -12.02 6.87
CA PHE A 202 17.16 -11.90 8.21
C PHE A 202 16.79 -10.44 8.47
N ASP A 203 15.55 -10.24 8.91
CA ASP A 203 14.99 -8.94 9.21
C ASP A 203 14.59 -8.87 10.69
N SER A 204 15.21 -7.94 11.42
CA SER A 204 14.92 -7.62 12.81
C SER A 204 14.31 -6.23 12.98
N ASP A 205 13.56 -5.75 11.98
CA ASP A 205 12.81 -4.53 12.09
C ASP A 205 12.00 -4.48 13.40
N PRO A 206 11.95 -3.36 14.13
CA PRO A 206 11.33 -3.26 15.45
C PRO A 206 9.88 -3.76 15.51
N MET A 207 9.06 -3.53 14.48
CA MET A 207 7.66 -3.98 14.45
C MET A 207 7.58 -5.50 14.25
N THR A 208 8.30 -6.00 13.23
CA THR A 208 8.39 -7.43 12.92
C THR A 208 8.90 -8.22 14.13
N ARG A 209 9.96 -7.71 14.75
CA ARG A 209 10.55 -8.31 15.95
C ARG A 209 9.56 -8.28 17.11
N THR A 210 8.92 -7.14 17.41
CA THR A 210 7.94 -7.04 18.50
C THR A 210 6.80 -8.04 18.32
N TYR A 211 6.27 -8.16 17.11
CA TYR A 211 5.22 -9.14 16.85
C TYR A 211 5.74 -10.59 17.00
N SER A 212 6.98 -10.86 16.61
CA SER A 212 7.57 -12.20 16.70
C SER A 212 7.64 -12.75 18.14
N TYR A 213 7.76 -11.87 19.15
CA TYR A 213 7.73 -12.26 20.56
C TYR A 213 6.39 -12.84 21.01
N LEU A 214 5.29 -12.56 20.28
CA LEU A 214 3.99 -13.16 20.59
C LEU A 214 3.95 -14.66 20.27
N GLY A 215 4.90 -15.19 19.50
CA GLY A 215 4.94 -16.59 19.09
C GLY A 215 3.79 -17.01 18.19
N LYS A 216 3.04 -16.06 17.64
CA LYS A 216 1.84 -16.29 16.83
C LYS A 216 2.11 -16.15 15.34
N THR A 217 1.39 -16.92 14.52
CA THR A 217 1.32 -16.68 13.07
C THR A 217 0.80 -15.27 12.83
N LEU A 218 1.44 -14.52 11.93
CA LEU A 218 0.99 -13.20 11.48
C LEU A 218 0.08 -13.36 10.25
N PRO A 219 -1.24 -13.21 10.40
CA PRO A 219 -2.15 -13.23 9.26
C PRO A 219 -2.08 -11.90 8.48
N ALA A 220 -2.61 -11.89 7.26
CA ALA A 220 -2.70 -10.68 6.47
C ALA A 220 -3.77 -9.73 7.04
N TYR A 221 -3.35 -8.55 7.48
CA TYR A 221 -4.20 -7.44 7.89
C TYR A 221 -4.37 -6.42 6.77
N ILE A 222 -3.38 -6.33 5.87
CA ILE A 222 -3.35 -5.40 4.74
C ILE A 222 -3.19 -6.15 3.42
N ASP A 223 -3.73 -5.56 2.36
CA ASP A 223 -3.75 -6.12 1.01
C ASP A 223 -2.35 -6.36 0.44
N ASP A 224 -1.41 -5.43 0.65
CA ASP A 224 -0.02 -5.55 0.19
C ASP A 224 0.65 -6.82 0.72
N PHE A 225 0.42 -7.12 2.01
CA PHE A 225 0.97 -8.32 2.61
C PHE A 225 0.37 -9.60 2.00
N ALA A 226 -0.95 -9.61 1.79
CA ALA A 226 -1.61 -10.72 1.12
C ALA A 226 -1.06 -10.95 -0.29
N GLN A 227 -0.74 -9.88 -1.01
CA GLN A 227 -0.18 -9.94 -2.36
C GLN A 227 1.25 -10.48 -2.38
N ILE A 228 2.17 -9.87 -1.61
CA ILE A 228 3.60 -10.16 -1.73
C ILE A 228 4.08 -11.32 -0.85
N VAL A 229 3.48 -11.53 0.33
CA VAL A 229 3.85 -12.59 1.27
C VAL A 229 2.91 -13.78 1.18
N GLY A 230 1.61 -13.51 1.11
CA GLY A 230 0.55 -14.51 1.11
C GLY A 230 -0.43 -14.33 2.27
N PRO A 231 -1.27 -15.34 2.56
CA PRO A 231 -2.33 -15.22 3.55
C PRO A 231 -1.81 -15.08 4.99
N ASP A 232 -0.61 -15.51 5.25
CA ASP A 232 0.03 -15.41 6.56
C ASP A 232 1.56 -15.58 6.48
N ALA A 233 2.29 -15.11 7.49
CA ALA A 233 3.66 -15.53 7.81
C ALA A 233 3.62 -16.41 9.07
N LYS A 234 4.02 -17.67 8.92
CA LYS A 234 4.04 -18.62 10.04
C LYS A 234 5.09 -18.21 11.08
N CYS A 235 4.79 -18.36 12.36
CA CYS A 235 5.80 -18.23 13.40
C CYS A 235 6.42 -19.61 13.67
N ARG A 236 7.75 -19.68 13.65
CA ARG A 236 8.55 -20.90 13.83
C ARG A 236 9.77 -20.62 14.71
N THR A 237 10.33 -21.67 15.25
CA THR A 237 11.66 -21.59 15.88
C THR A 237 12.75 -21.50 14.83
N ALA A 238 13.94 -21.04 15.22
CA ALA A 238 15.12 -21.00 14.36
C ALA A 238 15.52 -22.38 13.77
N LYS A 239 15.03 -23.48 14.35
CA LYS A 239 15.30 -24.86 13.88
C LYS A 239 14.24 -25.40 12.91
N SER A 240 13.08 -24.74 12.78
CA SER A 240 11.94 -25.27 12.01
C SER A 240 11.37 -24.30 10.96
N TYR A 241 12.13 -23.25 10.60
CA TYR A 241 11.69 -22.17 9.71
C TYR A 241 11.34 -22.64 8.29
N ILE A 242 12.03 -23.65 7.75
CA ILE A 242 11.83 -24.15 6.37
C ILE A 242 10.36 -24.50 6.11
N GLN A 243 9.70 -25.15 7.06
CA GLN A 243 8.28 -25.50 6.93
C GLN A 243 7.37 -24.27 6.88
N GLY A 244 7.80 -23.14 7.43
CA GLY A 244 7.06 -21.88 7.41
C GLY A 244 7.16 -21.15 6.08
N LEU A 245 8.19 -21.39 5.29
CA LEU A 245 8.44 -20.73 4.00
C LEU A 245 7.69 -21.35 2.82
N LYS A 246 7.07 -22.53 2.99
CA LYS A 246 6.36 -23.20 1.88
C LYS A 246 5.28 -22.28 1.29
N HIS A 247 5.47 -21.88 0.03
CA HIS A 247 4.60 -20.95 -0.73
C HIS A 247 4.50 -19.53 -0.14
N ARG A 248 5.50 -19.08 0.63
CA ARG A 248 5.57 -17.77 1.28
C ARG A 248 6.93 -17.13 1.06
N ASN A 249 6.95 -15.82 1.12
CA ASN A 249 8.18 -15.03 1.03
C ASN A 249 8.72 -14.61 2.41
N ALA A 250 8.02 -14.96 3.49
CA ALA A 250 8.43 -14.64 4.85
C ALA A 250 8.00 -15.74 5.85
N VAL A 251 8.81 -15.94 6.89
CA VAL A 251 8.50 -16.71 8.10
C VAL A 251 8.96 -15.93 9.30
N LEU A 252 8.14 -15.80 10.33
CA LEU A 252 8.56 -15.22 11.60
C LEU A 252 9.40 -16.22 12.39
N LEU A 253 10.50 -15.74 12.93
CA LEU A 253 11.36 -16.46 13.89
C LEU A 253 11.00 -15.99 15.29
N ASN A 254 10.43 -16.89 16.10
CA ASN A 254 9.92 -16.57 17.43
C ASN A 254 10.97 -15.83 18.29
N GLY A 255 10.64 -14.60 18.71
CA GLY A 255 11.48 -13.72 19.51
C GLY A 255 12.69 -13.10 18.79
N LEU A 256 12.81 -13.30 17.47
CA LEU A 256 13.96 -12.81 16.72
C LEU A 256 13.60 -11.78 15.64
N GLY A 257 12.51 -11.97 14.92
CA GLY A 257 12.13 -11.16 13.74
C GLY A 257 11.60 -12.04 12.62
N ALA A 258 12.05 -11.84 11.38
CA ALA A 258 11.61 -12.62 10.22
C ALA A 258 12.79 -13.10 9.36
N LEU A 259 12.61 -14.24 8.71
CA LEU A 259 13.43 -14.68 7.61
C LEU A 259 12.66 -14.43 6.31
N LEU A 260 13.26 -13.67 5.41
CA LEU A 260 12.69 -13.24 4.12
C LEU A 260 13.40 -13.98 3.00
N VAL A 261 12.64 -14.38 1.98
CA VAL A 261 13.17 -15.09 0.80
C VAL A 261 12.57 -14.55 -0.49
N SER A 262 13.37 -14.48 -1.54
CA SER A 262 12.92 -14.08 -2.87
C SER A 262 13.79 -14.68 -3.99
N ASP A 263 13.22 -14.73 -5.20
CA ASP A 263 13.97 -15.02 -6.43
C ASP A 263 14.65 -13.75 -7.00
N VAL A 264 14.33 -12.57 -6.48
CA VAL A 264 14.86 -11.27 -6.91
C VAL A 264 15.34 -10.50 -5.68
N GLU A 265 16.56 -9.99 -5.70
CA GLU A 265 17.18 -9.32 -4.56
C GLU A 265 16.42 -8.05 -4.14
N ASP A 266 16.08 -7.20 -5.09
CA ASP A 266 15.34 -5.95 -4.87
C ASP A 266 13.94 -6.18 -4.22
N ASP A 267 13.41 -7.39 -4.30
CA ASP A 267 12.14 -7.74 -3.65
C ASP A 267 12.26 -7.81 -2.13
N LEU A 268 13.45 -8.10 -1.60
CA LEU A 268 13.64 -8.24 -0.16
C LEU A 268 13.34 -6.95 0.61
N ASP A 269 13.65 -5.77 0.05
CA ASP A 269 13.34 -4.49 0.68
C ASP A 269 11.82 -4.28 0.77
N ALA A 270 11.11 -4.54 -0.30
CA ALA A 270 9.67 -4.43 -0.30
C ALA A 270 9.00 -5.48 0.61
N ILE A 271 9.50 -6.72 0.64
CA ILE A 271 9.00 -7.77 1.53
C ILE A 271 9.23 -7.35 2.99
N SER A 272 10.41 -6.84 3.34
CA SER A 272 10.74 -6.34 4.67
C SER A 272 9.76 -5.24 5.11
N LEU A 273 9.62 -4.18 4.29
CA LEU A 273 8.71 -3.08 4.55
C LEU A 273 7.26 -3.56 4.77
N ILE A 274 6.78 -4.47 3.92
CA ILE A 274 5.39 -4.95 4.00
C ILE A 274 5.17 -5.90 5.18
N VAL A 275 6.14 -6.73 5.53
CA VAL A 275 6.07 -7.57 6.74
C VAL A 275 6.03 -6.69 7.98
N SER A 276 6.90 -5.68 8.05
CA SER A 276 6.92 -4.69 9.14
C SER A 276 5.60 -3.93 9.25
N LYS A 277 5.08 -3.39 8.15
CA LYS A 277 3.80 -2.67 8.10
C LYS A 277 2.62 -3.55 8.54
N ASN A 278 2.58 -4.81 8.10
CA ASN A 278 1.52 -5.73 8.51
C ASN A 278 1.65 -6.17 9.97
N ALA A 279 2.88 -6.28 10.49
CA ALA A 279 3.12 -6.49 11.92
C ALA A 279 2.67 -5.27 12.74
N ALA A 280 2.92 -4.05 12.26
CA ALA A 280 2.41 -2.83 12.87
C ALA A 280 0.87 -2.82 12.91
N ALA A 281 0.21 -3.17 11.81
CA ALA A 281 -1.25 -3.31 11.78
C ALA A 281 -1.76 -4.32 12.82
N ALA A 282 -1.10 -5.48 12.91
CA ALA A 282 -1.46 -6.52 13.88
C ALA A 282 -1.22 -6.11 15.35
N LEU A 283 -0.19 -5.30 15.61
CA LEU A 283 0.11 -4.77 16.95
C LEU A 283 -0.84 -3.65 17.37
N TYR A 284 -1.27 -2.82 16.41
CA TYR A 284 -2.18 -1.71 16.67
C TYR A 284 -3.63 -2.16 16.83
N CYS A 285 -4.07 -3.12 16.03
CA CYS A 285 -5.46 -3.55 15.92
C CYS A 285 -5.77 -4.70 16.90
N ASP A 286 -6.01 -4.38 18.15
CA ASP A 286 -6.28 -5.37 19.22
C ASP A 286 -7.43 -6.34 18.88
N ASN A 287 -8.43 -5.90 18.11
CA ASN A 287 -9.65 -6.65 17.80
C ASN A 287 -10.03 -6.68 16.31
N ALA A 288 -9.16 -6.20 15.40
CA ALA A 288 -9.48 -6.27 13.99
C ALA A 288 -9.40 -7.71 13.49
N THR A 289 -10.38 -8.11 12.70
CA THR A 289 -10.35 -9.40 12.01
C THR A 289 -9.38 -9.29 10.82
N PRO A 290 -8.40 -10.19 10.66
CA PRO A 290 -7.57 -10.23 9.48
C PRO A 290 -8.39 -10.38 8.19
N LEU A 291 -7.75 -10.16 7.03
CA LEU A 291 -8.35 -10.50 5.74
C LEU A 291 -8.82 -11.96 5.74
N SER A 292 -9.95 -12.24 5.08
CA SER A 292 -10.38 -13.61 4.92
C SER A 292 -9.29 -14.41 4.18
N LYS A 293 -9.10 -15.67 4.53
CA LYS A 293 -8.13 -16.53 3.83
C LYS A 293 -8.41 -16.60 2.33
N ALA A 294 -9.69 -16.57 1.94
CA ALA A 294 -10.11 -16.60 0.53
C ALA A 294 -9.65 -15.32 -0.19
N ASP A 295 -9.89 -14.14 0.38
CA ASP A 295 -9.46 -12.86 -0.19
C ASP A 295 -7.94 -12.77 -0.28
N ALA A 296 -7.23 -13.16 0.78
CA ALA A 296 -5.78 -13.14 0.81
C ALA A 296 -5.16 -14.11 -0.22
N LEU A 297 -5.72 -15.30 -0.40
CA LEU A 297 -5.27 -16.25 -1.44
C LEU A 297 -5.60 -15.73 -2.84
N LEU A 298 -6.77 -15.15 -3.05
CA LEU A 298 -7.14 -14.55 -4.33
C LEU A 298 -6.17 -13.45 -4.72
N GLN A 299 -5.85 -12.55 -3.80
CA GLN A 299 -4.88 -11.47 -4.02
C GLN A 299 -3.49 -12.01 -4.34
N ARG A 300 -3.03 -13.03 -3.62
CA ARG A 300 -1.76 -13.71 -3.90
C ARG A 300 -1.71 -14.30 -5.31
N VAL A 301 -2.76 -14.98 -5.73
CA VAL A 301 -2.85 -15.57 -7.08
C VAL A 301 -2.85 -14.48 -8.16
N ILE A 302 -3.61 -13.40 -7.96
CA ILE A 302 -3.63 -12.28 -8.89
C ILE A 302 -2.25 -11.63 -8.99
N TYR A 303 -1.58 -11.40 -7.86
CA TYR A 303 -0.24 -10.84 -7.82
C TYR A 303 0.76 -11.71 -8.59
N LEU A 304 0.82 -13.00 -8.30
CA LEU A 304 1.73 -13.94 -8.97
C LEU A 304 1.47 -14.06 -10.48
N LYS A 305 0.20 -13.96 -10.92
CA LYS A 305 -0.15 -14.05 -12.35
C LYS A 305 0.08 -12.76 -13.13
N LYS A 306 -0.20 -11.60 -12.52
CA LYS A 306 -0.18 -10.30 -13.22
C LYS A 306 1.12 -9.54 -13.03
N TYR A 307 1.65 -9.50 -11.82
CA TYR A 307 2.70 -8.56 -11.44
C TYR A 307 4.09 -9.20 -11.40
N SER A 308 4.22 -10.47 -11.03
CA SER A 308 5.52 -11.17 -11.09
C SER A 308 6.04 -11.31 -12.51
N LYS A 309 5.15 -11.41 -13.52
CA LYS A 309 5.50 -11.52 -14.94
C LYS A 309 5.78 -10.18 -15.65
N GLN A 310 5.48 -9.06 -15.03
CA GLN A 310 5.82 -7.73 -15.58
C GLN A 310 7.30 -7.40 -15.39
N LYS A 311 8.00 -8.07 -14.49
CA LYS A 311 9.44 -7.94 -14.28
C LYS A 311 10.29 -8.57 -15.37
N ASP A 312 9.78 -9.61 -16.05
CA ASP A 312 10.50 -10.31 -17.13
C ASP A 312 10.51 -9.56 -18.47
N LYS A 313 10.02 -8.30 -18.49
CA LYS A 313 9.94 -7.46 -19.69
C LYS A 313 10.84 -6.23 -19.63
N LYS A 314 11.93 -6.31 -18.85
CA LYS A 314 13.05 -5.36 -18.94
C LYS A 314 14.12 -5.88 -19.88
#